data_ccc29d9434ae2cc7ac688affb4b24fc9
#
_entry.id   ccc29d9434ae2cc7ac688affb4b24fc9
#
_cell.length_a   1.000
_cell.length_b   1.000
_cell.length_c   1.000
_cell.angle_alpha   90.00
_cell.angle_beta   90.00
_cell.angle_gamma   90.00
#
_symmetry.space_group_name_H-M   'P 1'
#
loop_
_entity.id
_entity.type
_entity.pdbx_description
1 polymer ?
#
loop_
_entity_poly.entity_id
_entity_poly.type
_entity_poly.pdbx_seq_one_letter_code
_entity_poly.pdbx_strand_id
1 'polypeptide(L)'
;MNRKYKEEYPSTTEIIYLLGMGILLSGTIFMPGLGYAARMIDRAKKNHEWRQSQRQWRKFNPYVLKRNLKRLREQKVVEVIEKDGDEVIKLTQKGHTKYLKFKLEELSLQGKSWDGKWRIVIYDIAKSKKNQVSAFRSILKYINFFQLQKSIYLTPYPCDEQVVYLREYFGIGEEVLLLRVDKIENEDFYKQYFGL
;
A
#
# COMPACT_ATOMS: atom_id res chain seq x y z
N MET A 1 11.95 -16.15 -35.76
CA MET A 1 12.20 -16.82 -34.47
C MET A 1 11.20 -16.25 -33.45
N ASN A 2 10.04 -16.90 -33.28
CA ASN A 2 8.95 -16.42 -32.41
C ASN A 2 9.35 -16.66 -30.95
N ARG A 3 9.79 -15.63 -30.23
CA ARG A 3 9.83 -15.68 -28.77
C ARG A 3 8.37 -15.74 -28.27
N LYS A 4 7.88 -16.94 -27.93
CA LYS A 4 6.67 -17.08 -27.13
C LYS A 4 6.91 -16.33 -25.80
N TYR A 5 6.31 -15.16 -25.65
CA TYR A 5 6.23 -14.51 -24.35
C TYR A 5 5.47 -15.46 -23.43
N LYS A 6 6.14 -15.95 -22.39
CA LYS A 6 5.48 -16.76 -21.36
C LYS A 6 4.53 -15.83 -20.64
N GLU A 7 3.22 -16.01 -20.86
CA GLU A 7 2.20 -15.21 -20.16
C GLU A 7 2.27 -15.52 -18.67
N GLU A 8 2.35 -14.46 -17.86
CA GLU A 8 2.33 -14.55 -16.40
C GLU A 8 0.89 -14.48 -15.90
N TYR A 9 0.59 -15.19 -14.81
CA TYR A 9 -0.72 -15.19 -14.17
C TYR A 9 -0.67 -14.31 -12.92
N PRO A 10 -1.18 -13.05 -12.98
CA PRO A 10 -1.04 -12.13 -11.86
C PRO A 10 -1.88 -12.58 -10.66
N SER A 11 -1.29 -12.57 -9.48
CA SER A 11 -2.02 -12.67 -8.23
C SER A 11 -2.77 -11.37 -7.91
N THR A 12 -3.76 -11.41 -7.00
CA THR A 12 -4.42 -10.19 -6.50
C THR A 12 -3.45 -9.29 -5.75
N THR A 13 -2.47 -9.86 -5.05
CA THR A 13 -1.40 -9.13 -4.35
C THR A 13 -0.53 -8.36 -5.33
N GLU A 14 -0.09 -8.99 -6.40
CA GLU A 14 0.74 -8.35 -7.44
C GLU A 14 0.00 -7.21 -8.14
N ILE A 15 -1.28 -7.37 -8.42
CA ILE A 15 -2.12 -6.31 -8.99
C ILE A 15 -2.20 -5.11 -8.01
N ILE A 16 -2.47 -5.35 -6.74
CA ILE A 16 -2.52 -4.31 -5.70
C ILE A 16 -1.17 -3.60 -5.60
N TYR A 17 -0.07 -4.36 -5.65
CA TYR A 17 1.29 -3.82 -5.56
C TYR A 17 1.60 -2.88 -6.74
N LEU A 18 1.34 -3.31 -7.97
CA LEU A 18 1.56 -2.49 -9.16
C LEU A 18 0.71 -1.20 -9.17
N LEU A 19 -0.57 -1.30 -8.79
CA LEU A 19 -1.43 -0.14 -8.66
C LEU A 19 -0.98 0.80 -7.54
N GLY A 20 -0.50 0.26 -6.42
CA GLY A 20 0.05 1.03 -5.30
C GLY A 20 1.35 1.76 -5.62
N MET A 21 2.16 1.22 -6.50
CA MET A 21 3.34 1.87 -7.08
C MET A 21 3.00 2.96 -8.11
N GLY A 22 1.73 3.23 -8.36
CA GLY A 22 1.30 4.22 -9.35
C GLY A 22 1.31 3.72 -10.80
N ILE A 23 1.45 2.41 -11.04
CA ILE A 23 1.42 1.83 -12.39
C ILE A 23 -0.03 1.88 -12.91
N LEU A 24 -0.29 2.80 -13.82
CA LEU A 24 -1.63 3.06 -14.34
C LEU A 24 -2.18 1.87 -15.16
N LEU A 25 -3.44 1.51 -14.94
CA LEU A 25 -4.16 0.50 -15.69
C LEU A 25 -5.48 1.07 -16.21
N SER A 26 -5.76 0.86 -17.50
CA SER A 26 -7.00 1.34 -18.11
C SER A 26 -8.24 0.66 -17.53
N GLY A 27 -9.26 1.44 -17.19
CA GLY A 27 -10.59 0.96 -16.78
C GLY A 27 -11.34 0.23 -17.86
N THR A 28 -11.00 0.47 -19.14
CA THR A 28 -11.61 -0.19 -20.30
C THR A 28 -11.45 -1.72 -20.30
N ILE A 29 -10.58 -2.27 -19.45
CA ILE A 29 -10.45 -3.73 -19.26
C ILE A 29 -11.76 -4.38 -18.82
N PHE A 30 -12.67 -3.62 -18.18
CA PHE A 30 -13.99 -4.10 -17.77
C PHE A 30 -15.04 -4.04 -18.89
N MET A 31 -14.78 -3.28 -19.97
CA MET A 31 -15.73 -3.15 -21.08
C MET A 31 -15.67 -4.37 -22.00
N PRO A 32 -16.81 -4.91 -22.43
CA PRO A 32 -16.82 -5.92 -23.47
C PRO A 32 -16.59 -5.27 -24.85
N GLY A 33 -15.64 -5.80 -25.65
CA GLY A 33 -15.50 -5.47 -27.08
C GLY A 33 -14.20 -4.80 -27.52
N LEU A 34 -14.10 -4.58 -28.84
CA LEU A 34 -12.91 -4.10 -29.56
C LEU A 34 -12.40 -2.68 -29.20
N GLY A 35 -13.17 -1.90 -28.43
CA GLY A 35 -12.78 -0.54 -28.02
C GLY A 35 -11.53 -0.46 -27.13
N TYR A 36 -11.19 -1.56 -26.46
CA TYR A 36 -10.01 -1.63 -25.61
C TYR A 36 -8.70 -1.46 -26.37
N ALA A 37 -8.54 -2.20 -27.48
CA ALA A 37 -7.30 -2.16 -28.27
C ALA A 37 -7.14 -0.82 -29.02
N ALA A 38 -8.22 -0.29 -29.59
CA ALA A 38 -8.17 0.94 -30.39
C ALA A 38 -7.87 2.18 -29.56
N ARG A 39 -8.52 2.35 -28.40
CA ARG A 39 -8.26 3.49 -27.49
C ARG A 39 -6.88 3.42 -26.81
N MET A 40 -6.37 2.21 -26.57
CA MET A 40 -5.01 2.00 -26.05
C MET A 40 -3.94 2.47 -27.05
N ILE A 41 -4.16 2.31 -28.36
CA ILE A 41 -3.19 2.66 -29.41
C ILE A 41 -3.05 4.18 -29.55
N ASP A 42 -4.14 4.91 -29.48
CA ASP A 42 -4.15 6.36 -29.74
C ASP A 42 -3.45 7.18 -28.61
N ARG A 43 -3.59 6.74 -27.36
CA ARG A 43 -2.96 7.37 -26.19
C ARG A 43 -1.53 6.92 -25.93
N ALA A 44 -1.18 5.70 -26.30
CA ALA A 44 0.21 5.22 -26.22
C ALA A 44 1.20 6.15 -26.96
N LYS A 45 0.69 7.03 -27.82
CA LYS A 45 1.50 8.04 -28.52
C LYS A 45 1.79 9.30 -27.70
N LYS A 46 1.02 9.60 -26.66
CA LYS A 46 1.05 10.92 -25.99
C LYS A 46 1.85 10.99 -24.67
N ASN A 47 1.98 9.91 -23.89
CA ASN A 47 2.61 9.98 -22.57
C ASN A 47 3.55 8.79 -22.31
N HIS A 48 4.82 9.11 -21.95
CA HIS A 48 5.87 8.10 -21.68
C HIS A 48 5.52 7.21 -20.47
N GLU A 49 4.97 7.79 -19.40
CA GLU A 49 4.58 7.06 -18.18
C GLU A 49 3.47 6.04 -18.45
N TRP A 50 2.48 6.44 -19.27
CA TRP A 50 1.42 5.54 -19.68
C TRP A 50 1.96 4.32 -20.44
N ARG A 51 2.91 4.54 -21.36
CA ARG A 51 3.54 3.44 -22.14
C ARG A 51 4.31 2.48 -21.24
N GLN A 52 5.06 3.01 -20.25
CA GLN A 52 5.77 2.18 -19.29
C GLN A 52 4.78 1.35 -18.46
N SER A 53 3.72 1.99 -17.94
CA SER A 53 2.68 1.31 -17.18
C SER A 53 2.04 0.17 -17.99
N GLN A 54 1.69 0.43 -19.26
CA GLN A 54 1.10 -0.60 -20.11
C GLN A 54 2.04 -1.78 -20.41
N ARG A 55 3.35 -1.56 -20.49
CA ARG A 55 4.34 -2.65 -20.64
C ARG A 55 4.31 -3.60 -19.44
N GLN A 56 4.16 -3.09 -18.23
CA GLN A 56 4.06 -3.89 -17.02
C GLN A 56 2.82 -4.80 -17.03
N TRP A 57 1.68 -4.31 -17.54
CA TRP A 57 0.44 -5.06 -17.58
C TRP A 57 0.36 -6.06 -18.74
N ARG A 58 1.05 -5.81 -19.86
CA ARG A 58 1.05 -6.68 -21.04
C ARG A 58 1.70 -8.05 -20.82
N LYS A 59 2.51 -8.22 -19.79
CA LYS A 59 3.09 -9.52 -19.45
C LYS A 59 2.08 -10.51 -18.92
N PHE A 60 0.96 -10.00 -18.40
CA PHE A 60 -0.07 -10.82 -17.79
C PHE A 60 -1.10 -11.36 -18.76
N ASN A 61 -1.55 -12.59 -18.47
CA ASN A 61 -2.70 -13.16 -19.16
C ASN A 61 -3.95 -12.27 -18.94
N PRO A 62 -4.60 -11.74 -19.99
CA PRO A 62 -5.67 -10.76 -19.88
C PRO A 62 -6.94 -11.31 -19.22
N TYR A 63 -7.24 -12.59 -19.40
CA TYR A 63 -8.42 -13.22 -18.78
C TYR A 63 -8.26 -13.34 -17.28
N VAL A 64 -7.07 -13.77 -16.80
CA VAL A 64 -6.77 -13.89 -15.37
C VAL A 64 -6.70 -12.52 -14.74
N LEU A 65 -6.05 -11.55 -15.39
CA LEU A 65 -6.01 -10.16 -14.94
C LEU A 65 -7.43 -9.59 -14.76
N LYS A 66 -8.28 -9.72 -15.78
CA LYS A 66 -9.68 -9.25 -15.73
C LYS A 66 -10.48 -9.91 -14.61
N ARG A 67 -10.36 -11.24 -14.46
CA ARG A 67 -11.02 -11.98 -13.38
C ARG A 67 -10.61 -11.49 -11.99
N ASN A 68 -9.32 -11.33 -11.77
CA ASN A 68 -8.80 -10.87 -10.48
C ASN A 68 -9.17 -9.41 -10.19
N LEU A 69 -9.15 -8.53 -11.19
CA LEU A 69 -9.63 -7.16 -11.07
C LEU A 69 -11.12 -7.10 -10.73
N LYS A 70 -11.97 -7.93 -11.35
CA LYS A 70 -13.40 -8.03 -11.02
C LYS A 70 -13.58 -8.38 -9.54
N ARG A 71 -12.86 -9.41 -9.05
CA ARG A 71 -12.86 -9.80 -7.64
C ARG A 71 -12.41 -8.66 -6.71
N LEU A 72 -11.34 -7.94 -7.07
CA LEU A 72 -10.86 -6.80 -6.29
C LEU A 72 -11.86 -5.65 -6.26
N ARG A 73 -12.60 -5.41 -7.35
CA ARG A 73 -13.67 -4.41 -7.42
C ARG A 73 -14.86 -4.80 -6.54
N GLU A 74 -15.30 -6.05 -6.59
CA GLU A 74 -16.36 -6.59 -5.71
C GLU A 74 -15.98 -6.47 -4.22
N GLN A 75 -14.72 -6.66 -3.90
CA GLN A 75 -14.17 -6.47 -2.55
C GLN A 75 -13.95 -4.99 -2.16
N LYS A 76 -14.27 -4.05 -3.06
CA LYS A 76 -14.02 -2.60 -2.87
C LYS A 76 -12.55 -2.27 -2.60
N VAL A 77 -11.63 -3.00 -3.22
CA VAL A 77 -10.17 -2.78 -3.13
C VAL A 77 -9.69 -1.87 -4.26
N VAL A 78 -10.32 -1.99 -5.43
CA VAL A 78 -10.08 -1.12 -6.58
C VAL A 78 -11.38 -0.47 -7.04
N GLU A 79 -11.26 0.69 -7.67
CA GLU A 79 -12.34 1.42 -8.32
C GLU A 79 -11.90 1.93 -9.68
N VAL A 80 -12.86 2.24 -10.54
CA VAL A 80 -12.63 2.93 -11.81
C VAL A 80 -12.94 4.39 -11.61
N ILE A 81 -12.01 5.26 -11.98
CA ILE A 81 -12.19 6.72 -11.97
C ILE A 81 -11.92 7.28 -13.35
N GLU A 82 -12.46 8.45 -13.62
CA GLU A 82 -12.08 9.27 -14.76
C GLU A 82 -10.89 10.16 -14.41
N LYS A 83 -9.83 10.08 -15.21
CA LYS A 83 -8.64 10.93 -15.10
C LYS A 83 -8.22 11.38 -16.49
N ASP A 84 -8.18 12.70 -16.71
CA ASP A 84 -7.82 13.32 -18.00
C ASP A 84 -8.67 12.82 -19.18
N GLY A 85 -9.97 12.58 -18.92
CA GLY A 85 -10.93 12.04 -19.89
C GLY A 85 -10.78 10.53 -20.15
N ASP A 86 -10.04 9.80 -19.30
CA ASP A 86 -9.83 8.37 -19.36
C ASP A 86 -10.30 7.64 -18.12
N GLU A 87 -10.91 6.49 -18.34
CA GLU A 87 -11.14 5.55 -17.26
C GLU A 87 -9.84 4.86 -16.85
N VAL A 88 -9.45 5.03 -15.58
CA VAL A 88 -8.31 4.35 -14.99
C VAL A 88 -8.73 3.60 -13.72
N ILE A 89 -8.05 2.48 -13.47
CA ILE A 89 -8.23 1.71 -12.25
C ILE A 89 -7.25 2.24 -11.22
N LYS A 90 -7.77 2.54 -10.03
CA LYS A 90 -6.95 2.91 -8.88
C LYS A 90 -7.34 2.11 -7.63
N LEU A 91 -6.47 2.14 -6.62
CA LEU A 91 -6.78 1.63 -5.30
C LEU A 91 -7.79 2.55 -4.59
N THR A 92 -8.76 1.95 -3.92
CA THR A 92 -9.58 2.63 -2.92
C THR A 92 -8.79 2.83 -1.63
N GLN A 93 -9.35 3.52 -0.63
CA GLN A 93 -8.77 3.58 0.71
C GLN A 93 -8.44 2.19 1.29
N LYS A 94 -9.35 1.22 1.11
CA LYS A 94 -9.14 -0.18 1.51
C LYS A 94 -8.00 -0.84 0.72
N GLY A 95 -7.89 -0.53 -0.57
CA GLY A 95 -6.81 -1.00 -1.43
C GLY A 95 -5.45 -0.45 -1.00
N HIS A 96 -5.38 0.83 -0.71
CA HIS A 96 -4.15 1.45 -0.18
C HIS A 96 -3.73 0.83 1.15
N THR A 97 -4.66 0.57 2.07
CA THR A 97 -4.33 -0.12 3.32
C THR A 97 -3.76 -1.53 3.07
N LYS A 98 -4.30 -2.27 2.10
CA LYS A 98 -3.75 -3.58 1.72
C LYS A 98 -2.34 -3.46 1.10
N TYR A 99 -2.14 -2.52 0.17
CA TYR A 99 -0.84 -2.26 -0.42
C TYR A 99 0.22 -1.96 0.63
N LEU A 100 -0.12 -1.08 1.58
CA LEU A 100 0.77 -0.73 2.68
C LEU A 100 1.14 -1.91 3.56
N LYS A 101 0.18 -2.80 3.86
CA LYS A 101 0.46 -4.02 4.61
C LYS A 101 1.50 -4.87 3.89
N PHE A 102 1.34 -5.10 2.59
CA PHE A 102 2.31 -5.86 1.81
C PHE A 102 3.69 -5.20 1.79
N LYS A 103 3.73 -3.87 1.64
CA LYS A 103 5.00 -3.13 1.66
C LYS A 103 5.69 -3.19 3.02
N LEU A 104 4.93 -3.14 4.11
CA LEU A 104 5.44 -3.25 5.46
C LEU A 104 5.86 -4.68 5.83
N GLU A 105 5.25 -5.70 5.22
CA GLU A 105 5.74 -7.08 5.33
C GLU A 105 7.15 -7.22 4.72
N GLU A 106 7.42 -6.56 3.61
CA GLU A 106 8.78 -6.48 3.04
C GLU A 106 9.76 -5.72 3.96
N LEU A 107 9.28 -4.67 4.65
CA LEU A 107 10.04 -3.88 5.65
C LEU A 107 9.96 -4.50 7.06
N SER A 108 9.68 -5.78 7.17
CA SER A 108 9.31 -6.51 8.38
C SER A 108 10.09 -6.10 9.64
N LEU A 109 9.36 -5.94 10.76
CA LEU A 109 9.94 -5.91 12.10
C LEU A 109 10.22 -7.33 12.64
N GLN A 110 9.78 -8.37 11.93
CA GLN A 110 10.01 -9.77 12.31
C GLN A 110 11.50 -10.08 12.30
N GLY A 111 11.98 -10.65 13.38
CA GLY A 111 13.40 -10.98 13.55
C GLY A 111 14.28 -9.84 14.06
N LYS A 112 13.75 -8.63 14.28
CA LYS A 112 14.48 -7.58 14.98
C LYS A 112 14.52 -7.91 16.47
N SER A 113 15.72 -7.87 17.05
CA SER A 113 15.92 -7.98 18.50
C SER A 113 15.67 -6.64 19.18
N TRP A 114 15.23 -6.69 20.43
CA TRP A 114 15.18 -5.50 21.28
C TRP A 114 16.60 -5.04 21.60
N ASP A 115 16.86 -3.77 21.39
CA ASP A 115 18.17 -3.13 21.66
C ASP A 115 18.22 -2.39 23.01
N GLY A 116 17.30 -2.69 23.92
CA GLY A 116 17.19 -2.06 25.23
C GLY A 116 16.48 -0.69 25.20
N LYS A 117 15.92 -0.28 24.05
CA LYS A 117 15.24 1.01 23.92
C LYS A 117 13.81 0.83 23.44
N TRP A 118 12.92 1.62 23.99
CA TRP A 118 11.53 1.71 23.53
C TRP A 118 11.37 2.75 22.44
N ARG A 119 10.47 2.51 21.49
CA ARG A 119 10.05 3.45 20.48
C ARG A 119 8.61 3.85 20.74
N ILE A 120 8.39 5.17 20.83
CA ILE A 120 7.06 5.73 21.02
C ILE A 120 6.73 6.57 19.79
N VAL A 121 5.66 6.20 19.10
CA VAL A 121 5.07 7.00 18.02
C VAL A 121 3.93 7.82 18.58
N ILE A 122 4.05 9.12 18.47
CA ILE A 122 3.04 10.10 18.88
C ILE A 122 2.57 10.82 17.62
N TYR A 123 1.28 11.07 17.50
CA TYR A 123 0.78 11.86 16.38
C TYR A 123 -0.39 12.76 16.77
N ASP A 124 -0.42 13.93 16.12
CA ASP A 124 -1.54 14.85 16.14
C ASP A 124 -1.89 15.24 14.70
N ILE A 125 -2.78 14.47 14.10
CA ILE A 125 -3.16 14.60 12.69
C ILE A 125 -4.50 15.29 12.60
N ALA A 126 -4.57 16.35 11.79
CA ALA A 126 -5.75 17.18 11.61
C ALA A 126 -7.00 16.37 11.22
N LYS A 127 -8.17 16.78 11.71
CA LYS A 127 -9.47 16.12 11.44
C LYS A 127 -9.79 15.99 9.94
N SER A 128 -9.27 16.89 9.11
CA SER A 128 -9.40 16.83 7.65
C SER A 128 -8.75 15.58 7.03
N LYS A 129 -7.74 14.99 7.69
CA LYS A 129 -7.03 13.77 7.27
C LYS A 129 -7.56 12.49 7.96
N LYS A 130 -8.84 12.44 8.32
CA LYS A 130 -9.44 11.33 9.09
C LYS A 130 -9.21 9.94 8.47
N ASN A 131 -9.23 9.84 7.15
CA ASN A 131 -9.02 8.56 6.46
C ASN A 131 -7.58 8.10 6.58
N GLN A 132 -6.61 9.03 6.46
CA GLN A 132 -5.18 8.75 6.65
C GLN A 132 -4.92 8.29 8.09
N VAL A 133 -5.50 8.96 9.09
CA VAL A 133 -5.40 8.57 10.51
C VAL A 133 -5.89 7.15 10.73
N SER A 134 -7.05 6.80 10.18
CA SER A 134 -7.62 5.45 10.33
C SER A 134 -6.70 4.38 9.72
N ALA A 135 -6.18 4.63 8.51
CA ALA A 135 -5.26 3.73 7.83
C ALA A 135 -3.93 3.61 8.60
N PHE A 136 -3.36 4.74 9.04
CA PHE A 136 -2.12 4.78 9.84
C PHE A 136 -2.24 3.95 11.12
N ARG A 137 -3.32 4.12 11.90
CA ARG A 137 -3.61 3.32 13.09
C ARG A 137 -3.70 1.83 12.79
N SER A 138 -4.42 1.48 11.72
CA SER A 138 -4.58 0.07 11.32
C SER A 138 -3.23 -0.57 11.00
N ILE A 139 -2.31 0.18 10.42
CA ILE A 139 -0.97 -0.30 10.09
C ILE A 139 -0.11 -0.43 11.34
N LEU A 140 -0.08 0.56 12.23
CA LEU A 140 0.66 0.46 13.50
C LEU A 140 0.25 -0.80 14.27
N LYS A 141 -1.06 -1.08 14.36
CA LYS A 141 -1.57 -2.31 15.00
C LYS A 141 -1.13 -3.57 14.24
N TYR A 142 -1.16 -3.54 12.91
CA TYR A 142 -0.78 -4.67 12.08
C TYR A 142 0.70 -5.05 12.25
N ILE A 143 1.60 -4.07 12.39
CA ILE A 143 3.04 -4.29 12.66
C ILE A 143 3.36 -4.42 14.15
N ASN A 144 2.36 -4.77 14.95
CA ASN A 144 2.48 -5.15 16.37
C ASN A 144 2.93 -4.02 17.30
N PHE A 145 2.49 -2.77 17.04
CA PHE A 145 2.62 -1.71 18.04
C PHE A 145 1.53 -1.85 19.09
N PHE A 146 1.91 -1.69 20.35
CA PHE A 146 0.97 -1.57 21.46
C PHE A 146 0.41 -0.15 21.54
N GLN A 147 -0.91 -0.02 21.63
CA GLN A 147 -1.56 1.28 21.75
C GLN A 147 -1.61 1.73 23.21
N LEU A 148 -0.74 2.69 23.59
CA LEU A 148 -0.75 3.29 24.92
C LEU A 148 -1.95 4.21 25.14
N GLN A 149 -2.20 5.09 24.17
CA GLN A 149 -3.33 6.03 24.15
C GLN A 149 -3.84 6.23 22.72
N LYS A 150 -4.90 7.02 22.57
CA LYS A 150 -5.57 7.22 21.28
C LYS A 150 -4.61 7.60 20.13
N SER A 151 -3.54 8.35 20.44
CA SER A 151 -2.56 8.85 19.46
C SER A 151 -1.11 8.50 19.84
N ILE A 152 -0.93 7.51 20.72
CA ILE A 152 0.38 7.10 21.24
C ILE A 152 0.53 5.59 21.13
N TYR A 153 1.59 5.16 20.47
CA TYR A 153 1.89 3.75 20.21
C TYR A 153 3.32 3.42 20.63
N LEU A 154 3.52 2.21 21.13
CA LEU A 154 4.77 1.70 21.69
C LEU A 154 5.23 0.45 20.94
N THR A 155 6.53 0.32 20.71
CA THR A 155 7.18 -0.93 20.29
C THR A 155 8.60 -1.01 20.85
N PRO A 156 9.13 -2.22 21.17
CA PRO A 156 10.53 -2.39 21.57
C PRO A 156 11.46 -2.45 20.35
N TYR A 157 10.93 -2.66 19.14
CA TYR A 157 11.75 -2.92 17.96
C TYR A 157 12.14 -1.64 17.24
N PRO A 158 13.37 -1.57 16.67
CA PRO A 158 13.78 -0.50 15.78
C PRO A 158 12.81 -0.41 14.58
N CYS A 159 12.16 0.74 14.42
CA CYS A 159 11.10 0.97 13.43
C CYS A 159 11.25 2.28 12.65
N ASP A 160 12.45 2.84 12.64
CA ASP A 160 12.70 4.15 12.02
C ASP A 160 12.33 4.18 10.56
N GLU A 161 12.76 3.19 9.77
CA GLU A 161 12.47 3.08 8.35
C GLU A 161 10.97 2.98 8.06
N GLN A 162 10.26 2.18 8.87
CA GLN A 162 8.81 2.01 8.75
C GLN A 162 8.08 3.32 9.04
N VAL A 163 8.49 4.04 10.09
CA VAL A 163 7.87 5.32 10.46
C VAL A 163 8.15 6.39 9.40
N VAL A 164 9.39 6.48 8.89
CA VAL A 164 9.75 7.40 7.79
C VAL A 164 8.88 7.09 6.56
N TYR A 165 8.82 5.84 6.15
CA TYR A 165 7.98 5.42 5.02
C TYR A 165 6.50 5.80 5.19
N LEU A 166 5.93 5.55 6.38
CA LEU A 166 4.53 5.89 6.67
C LEU A 166 4.28 7.40 6.67
N ARG A 167 5.21 8.19 7.19
CA ARG A 167 5.13 9.67 7.15
C ARG A 167 5.06 10.18 5.71
N GLU A 168 5.96 9.69 4.86
CA GLU A 168 6.02 10.08 3.44
C GLU A 168 4.77 9.63 2.69
N TYR A 169 4.40 8.37 2.86
CA TYR A 169 3.25 7.79 2.16
C TYR A 169 1.92 8.50 2.46
N PHE A 170 1.69 8.85 3.72
CA PHE A 170 0.46 9.54 4.13
C PHE A 170 0.55 11.06 4.04
N GLY A 171 1.73 11.63 3.77
CA GLY A 171 1.95 13.07 3.81
C GLY A 171 1.67 13.66 5.20
N ILE A 172 2.14 12.95 6.26
CA ILE A 172 1.92 13.30 7.68
C ILE A 172 3.25 13.41 8.44
N GLY A 173 4.30 13.87 7.74
CA GLY A 173 5.65 13.91 8.30
C GLY A 173 5.78 14.74 9.56
N GLU A 174 5.19 15.91 9.56
CA GLU A 174 5.26 16.87 10.68
C GLU A 174 4.30 16.51 11.82
N GLU A 175 3.21 15.81 11.51
CA GLU A 175 2.19 15.44 12.50
C GLU A 175 2.55 14.18 13.29
N VAL A 176 3.61 13.46 12.93
CA VAL A 176 4.05 12.21 13.59
C VAL A 176 5.43 12.40 14.17
N LEU A 177 5.58 12.10 15.45
CA LEU A 177 6.84 12.14 16.19
C LEU A 177 7.25 10.72 16.57
N LEU A 178 8.51 10.36 16.37
CA LEU A 178 9.12 9.14 16.87
C LEU A 178 10.11 9.48 18.00
N LEU A 179 9.86 8.93 19.18
CA LEU A 179 10.76 9.04 20.34
C LEU A 179 11.47 7.71 20.58
N ARG A 180 12.71 7.79 21.03
CA ARG A 180 13.47 6.68 21.58
C ARG A 180 13.69 6.96 23.06
N VAL A 181 13.26 6.05 23.92
CA VAL A 181 13.36 6.20 25.37
C VAL A 181 13.99 4.96 25.99
N ASP A 182 14.79 5.18 27.02
CA ASP A 182 15.51 4.09 27.70
C ASP A 182 14.61 3.36 28.71
N LYS A 183 13.68 4.08 29.34
CA LYS A 183 12.75 3.53 30.32
C LYS A 183 11.35 4.08 30.19
N ILE A 184 10.38 3.27 30.52
CA ILE A 184 8.96 3.63 30.58
C ILE A 184 8.38 3.10 31.89
N GLU A 185 7.34 3.74 32.40
CA GLU A 185 6.60 3.25 33.53
C GLU A 185 5.94 1.90 33.20
N ASN A 186 5.84 1.00 34.16
CA ASN A 186 5.30 -0.36 34.01
C ASN A 186 6.03 -1.21 32.96
N GLU A 187 7.32 -1.04 32.80
CA GLU A 187 8.14 -1.69 31.78
C GLU A 187 7.97 -3.21 31.74
N ASP A 188 7.88 -3.87 32.92
CA ASP A 188 7.74 -5.33 33.01
C ASP A 188 6.45 -5.84 32.33
N PHE A 189 5.35 -5.07 32.43
CA PHE A 189 4.12 -5.38 31.71
C PHE A 189 4.33 -5.39 30.19
N TYR A 190 5.04 -4.39 29.65
CA TYR A 190 5.29 -4.30 28.21
C TYR A 190 6.31 -5.35 27.75
N LYS A 191 7.33 -5.67 28.55
CA LYS A 191 8.22 -6.79 28.27
C LYS A 191 7.45 -8.10 28.15
N GLN A 192 6.58 -8.38 29.10
CA GLN A 192 5.72 -9.58 29.03
C GLN A 192 4.82 -9.58 27.80
N TYR A 193 4.20 -8.43 27.46
CA TYR A 193 3.34 -8.30 26.29
C TYR A 193 4.09 -8.61 24.97
N PHE A 194 5.32 -8.16 24.83
CA PHE A 194 6.13 -8.36 23.62
C PHE A 194 6.95 -9.65 23.64
N GLY A 195 6.96 -10.41 24.74
CA GLY A 195 7.72 -11.65 24.89
C GLY A 195 9.24 -11.43 25.01
N LEU A 196 9.66 -10.35 25.70
CA LEU A 196 11.06 -9.96 25.93
C LEU A 196 11.58 -10.53 27.25
#